data_ee2f7b23ea4811346c4222606d231756
#
_entry.id   ee2f7b23ea4811346c4222606d231756
#
_cell.length_a   1.000
_cell.length_b   1.000
_cell.length_c   1.000
_cell.angle_alpha   90.00
_cell.angle_beta   90.00
_cell.angle_gamma   90.00
#
_symmetry.space_group_name_H-M   'P 1'
#
loop_
_entity.id
_entity.type
_entity.pdbx_description
1 polymer ?
#
loop_
_entity_poly.entity_id
_entity_poly.type
_entity_poly.pdbx_seq_one_letter_code
_entity_poly.pdbx_strand_id
1 'polypeptide(L)'
;MEHIKNVIERYKHVRNMKMLQQAYQGKYAFVGIGNHSTNNLYPVLNYLHVPLKYICCKTPGKLHLIEGVFPHVRATTSLDEVLTDEDIKGVFVSVSSKAHFSIASRVLAHKKALFIEKPPCLNAEELRRLIELQKQTQVLAMVDLQKRFAPAMQILKKKLQGSKGTKTYNLKFLTGAYPEGDALLDLFIHPIDCVVYLFGKAEVRCVEPIDEHTVMLVLKHADAIGVLELSTDYTWSDAKESMTINTNKGIYSLEQMETLTFQRKPHRFCGLPLEKVLMHVNVTAELFGRNNFQPLMQNNQVF
;
A
#
# COMPACT_ATOMS: atom_id res chain seq x y z
N MET A 1 12.29 -39.33 0.59
CA MET A 1 11.03 -38.59 0.89
C MET A 1 10.96 -38.13 2.34
N GLU A 2 11.37 -38.97 3.28
CA GLU A 2 11.34 -38.66 4.73
C GLU A 2 12.24 -37.49 5.13
N HIS A 3 13.44 -37.41 4.56
CA HIS A 3 14.34 -36.29 4.79
C HIS A 3 13.77 -34.92 4.37
N ILE A 4 13.06 -34.86 3.25
CA ILE A 4 12.39 -33.63 2.77
C ILE A 4 11.23 -33.26 3.68
N LYS A 5 10.45 -34.24 4.16
CA LYS A 5 9.38 -34.00 5.14
C LYS A 5 9.94 -33.41 6.44
N ASN A 6 11.02 -33.96 6.96
CA ASN A 6 11.68 -33.46 8.15
C ASN A 6 12.21 -32.02 8.01
N VAL A 7 12.77 -31.68 6.85
CA VAL A 7 13.22 -30.31 6.55
C VAL A 7 12.01 -29.33 6.50
N ILE A 8 10.91 -29.74 5.87
CA ILE A 8 9.69 -28.93 5.80
C ILE A 8 9.09 -28.73 7.19
N GLU A 9 8.99 -29.77 8.00
CA GLU A 9 8.45 -29.69 9.37
C GLU A 9 9.35 -28.81 10.27
N ARG A 10 10.66 -28.94 10.15
CA ARG A 10 11.61 -28.07 10.86
C ARG A 10 11.47 -26.61 10.44
N TYR A 11 11.28 -26.35 9.15
CA TYR A 11 11.04 -24.99 8.64
C TYR A 11 9.71 -24.42 9.17
N LYS A 12 8.65 -25.20 9.14
CA LYS A 12 7.34 -24.81 9.70
C LYS A 12 7.44 -24.52 11.21
N HIS A 13 8.16 -25.36 11.95
CA HIS A 13 8.37 -25.17 13.38
C HIS A 13 9.14 -23.88 13.67
N VAL A 14 10.25 -23.63 12.98
CA VAL A 14 11.04 -22.40 13.13
C VAL A 14 10.22 -21.16 12.75
N ARG A 15 9.43 -21.23 11.68
CA ARG A 15 8.53 -20.15 11.28
C ARG A 15 7.47 -19.88 12.34
N ASN A 16 6.84 -20.92 12.85
CA ASN A 16 5.80 -20.78 13.89
C ASN A 16 6.38 -20.23 15.19
N MET A 17 7.57 -20.70 15.59
CA MET A 17 8.26 -20.15 16.76
C MET A 17 8.64 -18.68 16.59
N LYS A 18 9.08 -18.25 15.40
CA LYS A 18 9.31 -16.82 15.12
C LYS A 18 8.03 -15.99 15.23
N MET A 19 6.90 -16.52 14.78
CA MET A 19 5.60 -15.83 14.92
C MET A 19 5.13 -15.74 16.37
N LEU A 20 5.41 -16.76 17.19
CA LEU A 20 5.11 -16.75 18.62
C LEU A 20 6.08 -15.85 19.42
N GLN A 21 7.27 -15.57 18.88
CA GLN A 21 8.30 -14.75 19.52
C GLN A 21 8.26 -13.26 19.10
N GLN A 22 7.25 -12.82 18.34
CA GLN A 22 7.03 -11.40 18.05
C GLN A 22 6.63 -10.65 19.32
N ALA A 23 7.60 -10.47 20.21
CA ALA A 23 7.47 -9.55 21.31
C ALA A 23 7.72 -8.13 20.77
N TYR A 24 6.68 -7.32 20.72
CA TYR A 24 6.83 -5.89 20.46
C TYR A 24 7.71 -5.26 21.56
N GLN A 25 8.74 -4.51 21.15
CA GLN A 25 9.70 -3.90 22.09
C GLN A 25 9.15 -2.65 22.80
N GLY A 26 7.91 -2.28 22.58
CA GLY A 26 7.29 -1.10 23.16
C GLY A 26 5.80 -1.06 22.88
N LYS A 27 5.18 0.03 23.29
CA LYS A 27 3.77 0.30 23.06
C LYS A 27 3.59 1.26 21.89
N TYR A 28 2.41 1.28 21.34
CA TYR A 28 2.05 2.10 20.18
C TYR A 28 0.82 2.93 20.49
N ALA A 29 0.60 3.96 19.69
CA ALA A 29 -0.60 4.77 19.73
C ALA A 29 -1.25 4.83 18.37
N PHE A 30 -2.55 5.06 18.33
CA PHE A 30 -3.31 5.31 17.13
C PHE A 30 -3.96 6.68 17.20
N VAL A 31 -3.80 7.49 16.15
CA VAL A 31 -4.42 8.80 16.02
C VAL A 31 -5.49 8.75 14.94
N GLY A 32 -6.74 8.91 15.35
CA GLY A 32 -7.91 8.85 14.50
C GLY A 32 -8.83 7.68 14.85
N ILE A 33 -10.13 7.91 14.70
CA ILE A 33 -11.17 6.90 14.76
C ILE A 33 -12.30 7.29 13.81
N GLY A 34 -12.34 6.63 12.68
CA GLY A 34 -13.32 6.84 11.61
C GLY A 34 -13.63 5.53 10.90
N ASN A 35 -14.53 5.56 9.93
CA ASN A 35 -14.97 4.35 9.22
C ASN A 35 -13.80 3.58 8.59
N HIS A 36 -12.86 4.28 7.97
CA HIS A 36 -11.70 3.63 7.35
C HIS A 36 -10.84 2.89 8.39
N SER A 37 -10.45 3.58 9.46
CA SER A 37 -9.62 2.97 10.50
C SER A 37 -10.33 1.82 11.23
N THR A 38 -11.62 1.95 11.52
CA THR A 38 -12.39 0.91 12.23
C THR A 38 -12.66 -0.32 11.38
N ASN A 39 -12.84 -0.16 10.08
CA ASN A 39 -13.13 -1.27 9.19
C ASN A 39 -11.85 -1.96 8.66
N ASN A 40 -10.74 -1.23 8.56
CA ASN A 40 -9.56 -1.73 7.86
C ASN A 40 -8.32 -1.85 8.76
N LEU A 41 -8.00 -0.86 9.59
CA LEU A 41 -6.73 -0.83 10.32
C LEU A 41 -6.81 -1.45 11.71
N TYR A 42 -7.78 -1.07 12.54
CA TYR A 42 -7.92 -1.65 13.88
C TYR A 42 -8.06 -3.16 13.88
N PRO A 43 -8.85 -3.79 12.99
CA PRO A 43 -8.93 -5.24 12.92
C PRO A 43 -7.58 -5.91 12.65
N VAL A 44 -6.75 -5.31 11.77
CA VAL A 44 -5.40 -5.81 11.47
C VAL A 44 -4.49 -5.69 12.68
N LEU A 45 -4.46 -4.52 13.33
CA LEU A 45 -3.66 -4.30 14.53
C LEU A 45 -4.05 -5.26 15.66
N ASN A 46 -5.35 -5.51 15.84
CA ASN A 46 -5.86 -6.46 16.81
C ASN A 46 -5.44 -7.90 16.49
N TYR A 47 -5.57 -8.30 15.22
CA TYR A 47 -5.11 -9.63 14.78
C TYR A 47 -3.60 -9.82 14.98
N LEU A 48 -2.81 -8.78 14.73
CA LEU A 48 -1.36 -8.80 14.93
C LEU A 48 -0.96 -8.63 16.42
N HIS A 49 -1.92 -8.46 17.31
CA HIS A 49 -1.70 -8.22 18.74
C HIS A 49 -0.79 -7.02 19.03
N VAL A 50 -0.92 -5.96 18.22
CA VAL A 50 -0.14 -4.73 18.42
C VAL A 50 -0.54 -4.09 19.76
N PRO A 51 0.42 -3.87 20.70
CA PRO A 51 0.11 -3.37 22.03
C PRO A 51 -0.18 -1.85 21.99
N LEU A 52 -1.42 -1.49 21.66
CA LEU A 52 -1.88 -0.10 21.69
C LEU A 52 -2.03 0.36 23.14
N LYS A 53 -1.39 1.49 23.48
CA LYS A 53 -1.54 2.18 24.77
C LYS A 53 -2.55 3.32 24.68
N TYR A 54 -2.57 4.03 23.54
CA TYR A 54 -3.46 5.16 23.32
C TYR A 54 -4.24 5.04 22.02
N ILE A 55 -5.48 5.55 22.08
CA ILE A 55 -6.22 5.98 20.89
C ILE A 55 -6.55 7.46 21.07
N CYS A 56 -5.95 8.31 20.22
CA CYS A 56 -6.17 9.75 20.23
C CYS A 56 -7.20 10.15 19.18
N CYS A 57 -8.23 10.88 19.56
CA CYS A 57 -9.24 11.38 18.62
C CYS A 57 -9.61 12.84 18.93
N LYS A 58 -10.07 13.56 17.91
CA LYS A 58 -10.46 14.98 18.05
C LYS A 58 -11.72 15.19 18.90
N THR A 59 -12.64 14.22 18.93
CA THR A 59 -14.00 14.36 19.47
C THR A 59 -14.08 13.79 20.90
N PRO A 60 -14.24 14.62 21.94
CA PRO A 60 -14.29 14.14 23.34
C PRO A 60 -15.41 13.13 23.58
N GLY A 61 -16.58 13.29 22.93
CA GLY A 61 -17.71 12.37 23.08
C GLY A 61 -17.44 10.94 22.63
N LYS A 62 -16.35 10.68 21.90
CA LYS A 62 -15.94 9.31 21.48
C LYS A 62 -15.06 8.61 22.52
N LEU A 63 -14.50 9.28 23.49
CA LEU A 63 -13.54 8.70 24.44
C LEU A 63 -14.14 7.50 25.19
N HIS A 64 -15.33 7.67 25.75
CA HIS A 64 -16.03 6.61 26.49
C HIS A 64 -16.32 5.38 25.61
N LEU A 65 -16.69 5.61 24.33
CA LEU A 65 -16.92 4.50 23.37
C LEU A 65 -15.63 3.75 23.08
N ILE A 66 -14.52 4.45 22.93
CA ILE A 66 -13.21 3.85 22.67
C ILE A 66 -12.80 2.97 23.85
N GLU A 67 -12.87 3.46 25.08
CA GLU A 67 -12.51 2.71 26.29
C GLU A 67 -13.42 1.50 26.51
N GLY A 68 -14.70 1.62 26.14
CA GLY A 68 -15.64 0.49 26.19
C GLY A 68 -15.30 -0.63 25.19
N VAL A 69 -14.79 -0.29 24.01
CA VAL A 69 -14.40 -1.28 22.98
C VAL A 69 -12.97 -1.82 23.18
N PHE A 70 -12.06 -0.97 23.68
CA PHE A 70 -10.65 -1.27 23.88
C PHE A 70 -10.26 -1.15 25.36
N PRO A 71 -10.60 -2.11 26.25
CA PRO A 71 -10.49 -1.97 27.70
C PRO A 71 -9.07 -1.75 28.23
N HIS A 72 -8.04 -2.01 27.42
CA HIS A 72 -6.62 -1.80 27.80
C HIS A 72 -5.99 -0.57 27.15
N VAL A 73 -6.79 0.22 26.46
CA VAL A 73 -6.34 1.42 25.73
C VAL A 73 -6.87 2.66 26.42
N ARG A 74 -6.00 3.63 26.63
CA ARG A 74 -6.41 4.94 27.11
C ARG A 74 -6.86 5.82 25.95
N ALA A 75 -8.09 6.29 26.01
CA ALA A 75 -8.61 7.26 25.06
C ALA A 75 -8.21 8.69 25.47
N THR A 76 -7.77 9.49 24.50
CA THR A 76 -7.37 10.88 24.76
C THR A 76 -7.71 11.80 23.59
N THR A 77 -7.85 13.10 23.87
CA THR A 77 -7.90 14.15 22.84
C THR A 77 -6.56 14.89 22.71
N SER A 78 -5.59 14.58 23.59
CA SER A 78 -4.30 15.25 23.60
C SER A 78 -3.25 14.45 22.84
N LEU A 79 -2.84 14.96 21.70
CA LEU A 79 -1.72 14.40 20.96
C LEU A 79 -0.39 14.59 21.74
N ASP A 80 -0.25 15.66 22.52
CA ASP A 80 0.95 15.89 23.33
C ASP A 80 1.13 14.82 24.39
N GLU A 81 0.04 14.38 25.03
CA GLU A 81 0.08 13.28 25.98
C GLU A 81 0.65 11.99 25.34
N VAL A 82 0.25 11.70 24.10
CA VAL A 82 0.75 10.54 23.35
C VAL A 82 2.23 10.70 23.00
N LEU A 83 2.62 11.89 22.53
CA LEU A 83 3.96 12.12 22.01
C LEU A 83 5.03 12.25 23.09
N THR A 84 4.67 12.73 24.27
CA THR A 84 5.59 12.85 25.42
C THR A 84 5.79 11.55 26.20
N ASP A 85 4.92 10.56 25.98
CA ASP A 85 5.04 9.27 26.66
C ASP A 85 6.21 8.44 26.07
N GLU A 86 7.21 8.15 26.89
CA GLU A 86 8.44 7.45 26.48
C GLU A 86 8.22 5.96 26.11
N ASP A 87 7.14 5.34 26.62
CA ASP A 87 6.77 3.97 26.27
C ASP A 87 6.34 3.84 24.80
N ILE A 88 5.84 4.94 24.21
CA ILE A 88 5.36 4.93 22.83
C ILE A 88 6.54 4.93 21.87
N LYS A 89 6.65 3.86 21.08
CA LYS A 89 7.70 3.68 20.07
C LYS A 89 7.25 4.09 18.66
N GLY A 90 5.96 4.06 18.41
CA GLY A 90 5.41 4.46 17.11
C GLY A 90 3.94 4.83 17.17
N VAL A 91 3.51 5.57 16.17
CA VAL A 91 2.16 6.12 16.04
C VAL A 91 1.58 5.78 14.68
N PHE A 92 0.39 5.19 14.70
CA PHE A 92 -0.45 4.99 13.52
C PHE A 92 -1.35 6.20 13.35
N VAL A 93 -1.45 6.74 12.15
CA VAL A 93 -2.23 7.94 11.85
C VAL A 93 -3.22 7.68 10.73
N SER A 94 -4.51 7.79 11.03
CA SER A 94 -5.61 7.70 10.07
C SER A 94 -6.68 8.72 10.43
N VAL A 95 -6.51 9.91 9.88
CA VAL A 95 -7.37 11.08 10.09
C VAL A 95 -7.74 11.68 8.73
N SER A 96 -8.39 12.86 8.70
CA SER A 96 -8.58 13.56 7.42
C SER A 96 -7.22 13.98 6.81
N SER A 97 -7.08 13.90 5.50
CA SER A 97 -5.85 14.23 4.75
C SER A 97 -5.30 15.62 5.08
N LYS A 98 -6.19 16.58 5.35
CA LYS A 98 -5.82 17.96 5.76
C LYS A 98 -5.03 18.01 7.09
N ALA A 99 -5.17 17.03 7.96
CA ALA A 99 -4.47 16.97 9.24
C ALA A 99 -3.20 16.12 9.20
N HIS A 100 -2.97 15.36 8.15
CA HIS A 100 -1.87 14.40 8.04
C HIS A 100 -0.51 15.06 8.22
N PHE A 101 -0.21 16.11 7.47
CA PHE A 101 1.09 16.79 7.54
C PHE A 101 1.41 17.30 8.95
N SER A 102 0.46 17.98 9.59
CA SER A 102 0.66 18.55 10.93
C SER A 102 0.93 17.46 11.99
N ILE A 103 0.15 16.37 11.95
CA ILE A 103 0.32 15.25 12.89
C ILE A 103 1.62 14.49 12.61
N ALA A 104 1.89 14.17 11.35
CA ALA A 104 3.11 13.49 10.95
C ALA A 104 4.37 14.24 11.36
N SER A 105 4.39 15.56 11.12
CA SER A 105 5.52 16.42 11.51
C SER A 105 5.77 16.37 13.02
N ARG A 106 4.71 16.42 13.85
CA ARG A 106 4.83 16.32 15.29
C ARG A 106 5.31 14.95 15.76
N VAL A 107 4.79 13.86 15.18
CA VAL A 107 5.22 12.49 15.48
C VAL A 107 6.71 12.32 15.20
N LEU A 108 7.16 12.74 14.01
CA LEU A 108 8.57 12.63 13.62
C LEU A 108 9.47 13.52 14.50
N ALA A 109 9.06 14.75 14.81
CA ALA A 109 9.81 15.65 15.69
C ALA A 109 10.02 15.08 17.11
N HIS A 110 9.07 14.28 17.62
CA HIS A 110 9.19 13.58 18.89
C HIS A 110 9.92 12.22 18.77
N LYS A 111 10.57 11.98 17.63
CA LYS A 111 11.35 10.75 17.36
C LYS A 111 10.56 9.45 17.54
N LYS A 112 9.26 9.48 17.22
CA LYS A 112 8.41 8.29 17.20
C LYS A 112 8.34 7.74 15.76
N ALA A 113 8.34 6.42 15.61
CA ALA A 113 8.07 5.82 14.31
C ALA A 113 6.67 6.20 13.83
N LEU A 114 6.52 6.40 12.53
CA LEU A 114 5.27 6.87 11.92
C LEU A 114 4.75 5.86 10.90
N PHE A 115 3.51 5.42 11.08
CA PHE A 115 2.70 4.86 10.01
C PHE A 115 1.55 5.83 9.73
N ILE A 116 1.34 6.21 8.48
CA ILE A 116 0.32 7.19 8.12
C ILE A 116 -0.43 6.78 6.87
N GLU A 117 -1.75 6.97 6.91
CA GLU A 117 -2.61 6.82 5.74
C GLU A 117 -2.23 7.80 4.61
N LYS A 118 -2.51 7.36 3.39
CA LYS A 118 -2.37 8.21 2.20
C LYS A 118 -3.49 9.28 2.13
N PRO A 119 -3.27 10.43 1.50
CA PRO A 119 -1.96 11.00 1.18
C PRO A 119 -1.29 11.52 2.46
N PRO A 120 0.02 11.40 2.63
CA PRO A 120 0.69 11.84 3.87
C PRO A 120 0.70 13.37 4.03
N CYS A 121 0.43 14.09 2.95
CA CYS A 121 0.37 15.54 2.87
C CYS A 121 -0.34 15.96 1.57
N LEU A 122 -0.65 17.24 1.41
CA LEU A 122 -1.43 17.74 0.27
C LEU A 122 -0.57 18.32 -0.87
N ASN A 123 0.72 18.53 -0.66
CA ASN A 123 1.60 19.10 -1.66
C ASN A 123 3.06 18.64 -1.51
N ALA A 124 3.85 18.91 -2.55
CA ALA A 124 5.25 18.48 -2.62
C ALA A 124 6.17 19.19 -1.61
N GLU A 125 5.84 20.40 -1.18
CA GLU A 125 6.64 21.13 -0.18
C GLU A 125 6.49 20.48 1.21
N GLU A 126 5.26 20.18 1.61
CA GLU A 126 4.98 19.45 2.84
C GLU A 126 5.69 18.08 2.83
N LEU A 127 5.65 17.37 1.69
CA LEU A 127 6.33 16.09 1.57
C LEU A 127 7.84 16.22 1.75
N ARG A 128 8.48 17.24 1.14
CA ARG A 128 9.92 17.49 1.35
C ARG A 128 10.25 17.74 2.82
N ARG A 129 9.43 18.52 3.53
CA ARG A 129 9.59 18.78 4.97
C ARG A 129 9.46 17.49 5.81
N LEU A 130 8.51 16.60 5.49
CA LEU A 130 8.40 15.30 6.16
C LEU A 130 9.63 14.43 5.92
N ILE A 131 10.13 14.40 4.68
CA ILE A 131 11.36 13.67 4.34
C ILE A 131 12.58 14.22 5.09
N GLU A 132 12.70 15.54 5.20
CA GLU A 132 13.78 16.18 5.95
C GLU A 132 13.70 15.84 7.45
N LEU A 133 12.53 15.93 8.06
CA LEU A 133 12.31 15.55 9.46
C LEU A 133 12.65 14.07 9.69
N GLN A 134 12.22 13.19 8.80
CA GLN A 134 12.54 11.76 8.90
C GLN A 134 14.05 11.53 8.83
N LYS A 135 14.77 12.22 7.92
CA LYS A 135 16.23 12.13 7.81
C LYS A 135 16.94 12.67 9.06
N GLN A 136 16.45 13.73 9.65
CA GLN A 136 17.02 14.32 10.87
C GLN A 136 16.82 13.41 12.09
N THR A 137 15.66 12.83 12.20
CA THR A 137 15.28 12.00 13.36
C THR A 137 15.70 10.54 13.23
N GLN A 138 15.95 10.06 12.00
CA GLN A 138 16.33 8.67 11.66
C GLN A 138 15.31 7.62 12.13
N VAL A 139 14.07 8.02 12.39
CA VAL A 139 13.00 7.08 12.76
C VAL A 139 12.35 6.48 11.53
N LEU A 140 11.78 5.30 11.69
CA LEU A 140 11.01 4.66 10.62
C LEU A 140 9.76 5.50 10.31
N ALA A 141 9.53 5.77 9.04
CA ALA A 141 8.30 6.38 8.55
C ALA A 141 7.77 5.61 7.36
N MET A 142 6.47 5.30 7.37
CA MET A 142 5.80 4.55 6.32
C MET A 142 4.46 5.18 5.99
N VAL A 143 4.20 5.34 4.69
CA VAL A 143 2.89 5.72 4.16
C VAL A 143 2.15 4.46 3.71
N ASP A 144 0.86 4.37 4.01
CA ASP A 144 0.03 3.22 3.60
C ASP A 144 -0.27 3.22 2.09
N LEU A 145 0.70 2.76 1.33
CA LEU A 145 0.61 2.49 -0.10
C LEU A 145 0.49 0.97 -0.30
N GLN A 146 -0.53 0.39 0.29
CA GLN A 146 -0.74 -1.05 0.49
C GLN A 146 -0.66 -1.87 -0.81
N LYS A 147 -0.99 -1.30 -1.98
CA LYS A 147 -0.93 -2.01 -3.27
C LYS A 147 0.47 -2.48 -3.63
N ARG A 148 1.52 -1.83 -3.11
CA ARG A 148 2.91 -2.29 -3.27
C ARG A 148 3.16 -3.68 -2.68
N PHE A 149 2.39 -4.06 -1.68
CA PHE A 149 2.53 -5.33 -0.95
C PHE A 149 1.61 -6.43 -1.48
N ALA A 150 0.74 -6.14 -2.45
CA ALA A 150 -0.08 -7.16 -3.11
C ALA A 150 0.84 -8.23 -3.74
N PRO A 151 0.63 -9.54 -3.50
CA PRO A 151 1.50 -10.59 -4.01
C PRO A 151 1.71 -10.57 -5.52
N ALA A 152 0.66 -10.30 -6.30
CA ALA A 152 0.78 -10.16 -7.75
C ALA A 152 1.73 -9.00 -8.13
N MET A 153 1.64 -7.86 -7.43
CA MET A 153 2.53 -6.71 -7.62
C MET A 153 3.98 -7.04 -7.23
N GLN A 154 4.19 -7.75 -6.13
CA GLN A 154 5.51 -8.19 -5.69
C GLN A 154 6.17 -9.16 -6.69
N ILE A 155 5.38 -10.11 -7.21
CA ILE A 155 5.83 -11.04 -8.26
C ILE A 155 6.18 -10.26 -9.53
N LEU A 156 5.29 -9.35 -9.96
CA LEU A 156 5.51 -8.52 -11.15
C LEU A 156 6.79 -7.69 -11.03
N LYS A 157 7.00 -7.03 -9.88
CA LYS A 157 8.22 -6.25 -9.60
C LYS A 157 9.48 -7.09 -9.79
N LYS A 158 9.53 -8.30 -9.19
CA LYS A 158 10.66 -9.23 -9.33
C LYS A 158 10.88 -9.67 -10.78
N LYS A 159 9.80 -9.94 -11.53
CA LYS A 159 9.88 -10.34 -12.95
C LYS A 159 10.41 -9.21 -13.84
N LEU A 160 9.99 -7.97 -13.58
CA LEU A 160 10.44 -6.79 -14.33
C LEU A 160 11.92 -6.47 -14.08
N GLN A 161 12.43 -6.65 -12.88
CA GLN A 161 13.85 -6.49 -12.56
C GLN A 161 14.77 -7.38 -13.41
N GLY A 162 14.30 -8.56 -13.79
CA GLY A 162 15.03 -9.48 -14.70
C GLY A 162 14.82 -9.20 -16.20
N SER A 163 14.10 -8.15 -16.59
CA SER A 163 13.82 -7.79 -17.98
C SER A 163 14.70 -6.62 -18.42
N LYS A 164 15.51 -6.85 -19.44
CA LYS A 164 16.37 -5.82 -20.05
C LYS A 164 15.58 -4.99 -21.09
N GLY A 165 16.08 -3.78 -21.38
CA GLY A 165 15.54 -2.90 -22.40
C GLY A 165 14.32 -2.09 -21.93
N THR A 166 13.91 -1.17 -22.80
CA THR A 166 12.78 -0.27 -22.55
C THR A 166 11.47 -1.04 -22.52
N LYS A 167 10.62 -0.70 -21.57
CA LYS A 167 9.28 -1.26 -21.38
C LYS A 167 8.25 -0.22 -21.76
N THR A 168 7.08 -0.67 -22.23
CA THR A 168 5.91 0.20 -22.36
C THR A 168 4.78 -0.36 -21.50
N TYR A 169 3.93 0.51 -20.97
CA TYR A 169 2.79 0.08 -20.18
C TYR A 169 1.55 0.93 -20.46
N ASN A 170 0.38 0.31 -20.28
CA ASN A 170 -0.91 0.97 -20.22
C ASN A 170 -1.57 0.56 -18.91
N LEU A 171 -2.03 1.54 -18.14
CA LEU A 171 -2.76 1.33 -16.91
C LEU A 171 -4.12 2.01 -17.01
N LYS A 172 -5.17 1.28 -16.64
CA LYS A 172 -6.53 1.81 -16.47
C LYS A 172 -6.95 1.72 -15.03
N PHE A 173 -7.50 2.81 -14.52
CA PHE A 173 -8.10 2.88 -13.19
C PHE A 173 -9.41 3.66 -13.30
N LEU A 174 -10.52 2.93 -13.37
CA LEU A 174 -11.86 3.45 -13.61
C LEU A 174 -12.74 3.12 -12.41
N THR A 175 -13.23 4.15 -11.74
CA THR A 175 -14.09 4.04 -10.55
C THR A 175 -15.39 4.79 -10.75
N GLY A 176 -16.29 4.70 -9.78
CA GLY A 176 -17.47 5.56 -9.72
C GLY A 176 -17.16 6.95 -9.20
N ALA A 177 -18.17 7.83 -9.25
CA ALA A 177 -18.08 9.21 -8.76
C ALA A 177 -17.53 9.29 -7.33
N TYR A 178 -16.72 10.31 -7.07
CA TYR A 178 -16.06 10.58 -5.80
C TYR A 178 -16.30 12.04 -5.35
N PRO A 179 -17.51 12.39 -4.92
CA PRO A 179 -17.86 13.77 -4.55
C PRO A 179 -17.30 14.20 -3.19
N GLU A 180 -16.86 13.26 -2.35
CA GLU A 180 -16.42 13.50 -0.98
C GLU A 180 -14.98 14.01 -0.84
N GLY A 181 -14.18 14.02 -1.90
CA GLY A 181 -12.79 14.42 -1.81
C GLY A 181 -12.13 14.76 -3.15
N ASP A 182 -10.81 14.85 -3.12
CA ASP A 182 -9.98 15.05 -4.29
C ASP A 182 -9.57 13.70 -4.89
N ALA A 183 -10.15 13.34 -6.03
CA ALA A 183 -9.87 12.07 -6.68
C ALA A 183 -8.37 11.87 -6.99
N LEU A 184 -7.64 12.93 -7.33
CA LEU A 184 -6.21 12.85 -7.62
C LEU A 184 -5.41 12.42 -6.39
N LEU A 185 -5.67 13.04 -5.25
CA LEU A 185 -4.96 12.79 -4.00
C LEU A 185 -5.46 11.53 -3.27
N ASP A 186 -6.76 11.24 -3.37
CA ASP A 186 -7.38 10.17 -2.59
C ASP A 186 -7.47 8.84 -3.34
N LEU A 187 -7.65 8.86 -4.66
CA LEU A 187 -7.82 7.66 -5.48
C LEU A 187 -6.65 7.43 -6.44
N PHE A 188 -6.30 8.43 -7.25
CA PHE A 188 -5.33 8.28 -8.32
C PHE A 188 -3.88 8.20 -7.83
N ILE A 189 -3.63 8.56 -6.58
CA ILE A 189 -2.33 8.31 -5.91
C ILE A 189 -1.95 6.82 -5.99
N HIS A 190 -2.92 5.89 -5.89
CA HIS A 190 -2.65 4.46 -5.91
C HIS A 190 -2.11 3.95 -7.26
N PRO A 191 -2.78 4.16 -8.41
CA PRO A 191 -2.26 3.75 -9.71
C PRO A 191 -0.96 4.48 -10.09
N ILE A 192 -0.82 5.76 -9.74
CA ILE A 192 0.42 6.51 -9.95
C ILE A 192 1.55 5.90 -9.12
N ASP A 193 1.30 5.60 -7.85
CA ASP A 193 2.27 4.94 -6.99
C ASP A 193 2.68 3.56 -7.49
N CYS A 194 1.74 2.77 -8.01
CA CYS A 194 2.02 1.45 -8.57
C CYS A 194 3.05 1.53 -9.72
N VAL A 195 2.91 2.46 -10.64
CA VAL A 195 3.87 2.58 -11.76
C VAL A 195 5.21 3.15 -11.29
N VAL A 196 5.22 4.08 -10.34
CA VAL A 196 6.45 4.57 -9.71
C VAL A 196 7.16 3.46 -8.92
N TYR A 197 6.41 2.64 -8.21
CA TYR A 197 6.95 1.47 -7.54
C TYR A 197 7.58 0.48 -8.51
N LEU A 198 6.94 0.18 -9.62
CA LEU A 198 7.43 -0.79 -10.61
C LEU A 198 8.64 -0.27 -11.38
N PHE A 199 8.61 0.98 -11.85
CA PHE A 199 9.55 1.52 -12.82
C PHE A 199 10.48 2.62 -12.27
N GLY A 200 10.28 3.05 -11.02
CA GLY A 200 11.04 4.13 -10.40
C GLY A 200 10.51 5.52 -10.73
N LYS A 201 11.34 6.54 -10.46
CA LYS A 201 10.99 7.96 -10.67
C LYS A 201 10.48 8.20 -12.08
N ALA A 202 9.40 8.98 -12.19
CA ALA A 202 8.77 9.35 -13.44
C ALA A 202 8.92 10.86 -13.72
N GLU A 203 8.98 11.19 -14.99
CA GLU A 203 8.77 12.53 -15.53
C GLU A 203 7.40 12.56 -16.21
N VAL A 204 6.58 13.56 -15.90
CA VAL A 204 5.28 13.76 -16.55
C VAL A 204 5.54 14.37 -17.94
N ARG A 205 5.16 13.65 -18.99
CA ARG A 205 5.33 14.09 -20.39
C ARG A 205 4.08 14.76 -20.94
N CYS A 206 2.92 14.27 -20.53
CA CYS A 206 1.65 14.82 -20.97
C CYS A 206 0.62 14.62 -19.86
N VAL A 207 -0.22 15.61 -19.68
CA VAL A 207 -1.45 15.56 -18.90
C VAL A 207 -2.56 16.03 -19.80
N GLU A 208 -3.49 15.15 -20.14
CA GLU A 208 -4.62 15.46 -20.99
C GLU A 208 -5.92 15.22 -20.21
N PRO A 209 -6.55 16.29 -19.68
CA PRO A 209 -7.90 16.18 -19.14
C PRO A 209 -8.88 15.93 -20.28
N ILE A 210 -9.62 14.85 -20.22
CA ILE A 210 -10.66 14.50 -21.20
C ILE A 210 -11.95 15.23 -20.86
N ASP A 211 -12.27 15.22 -19.56
CA ASP A 211 -13.42 15.91 -18.96
C ASP A 211 -13.14 16.18 -17.46
N GLU A 212 -14.15 16.58 -16.69
CA GLU A 212 -14.02 16.84 -15.25
C GLU A 212 -13.77 15.60 -14.38
N HIS A 213 -13.95 14.41 -14.93
CA HIS A 213 -13.86 13.12 -14.23
C HIS A 213 -12.71 12.25 -14.73
N THR A 214 -12.17 12.52 -15.93
CA THR A 214 -11.24 11.65 -16.63
C THR A 214 -9.98 12.41 -17.05
N VAL A 215 -8.82 11.84 -16.71
CA VAL A 215 -7.52 12.36 -17.13
C VAL A 215 -6.64 11.25 -17.69
N MET A 216 -5.92 11.56 -18.76
CA MET A 216 -4.86 10.72 -19.30
C MET A 216 -3.49 11.30 -18.95
N LEU A 217 -2.58 10.45 -18.48
CA LEU A 217 -1.22 10.84 -18.16
C LEU A 217 -0.24 10.02 -19.00
N VAL A 218 0.80 10.68 -19.51
CA VAL A 218 1.97 10.01 -20.08
C VAL A 218 3.16 10.20 -19.16
N LEU A 219 3.67 9.10 -18.62
CA LEU A 219 4.80 9.10 -17.70
C LEU A 219 6.02 8.43 -18.33
N LYS A 220 7.19 9.08 -18.21
CA LYS A 220 8.48 8.55 -18.63
C LYS A 220 9.37 8.24 -17.43
N HIS A 221 9.81 7.02 -17.35
CA HIS A 221 10.81 6.53 -16.39
C HIS A 221 12.16 6.32 -17.07
N ALA A 222 13.18 5.94 -16.33
CA ALA A 222 14.51 5.68 -16.89
C ALA A 222 14.50 4.58 -17.98
N ASP A 223 13.72 3.52 -17.78
CA ASP A 223 13.65 2.35 -18.67
C ASP A 223 12.20 1.94 -19.03
N ALA A 224 11.25 2.85 -18.82
CA ALA A 224 9.85 2.62 -19.19
C ALA A 224 9.16 3.92 -19.62
N ILE A 225 8.13 3.77 -20.43
CA ILE A 225 7.19 4.84 -20.76
C ILE A 225 5.78 4.23 -20.80
N GLY A 226 4.80 4.95 -20.30
CA GLY A 226 3.43 4.44 -20.32
C GLY A 226 2.37 5.51 -20.19
N VAL A 227 1.15 5.04 -20.37
CA VAL A 227 -0.07 5.84 -20.33
C VAL A 227 -0.92 5.33 -19.16
N LEU A 228 -1.48 6.27 -18.41
CA LEU A 228 -2.50 6.01 -17.39
C LEU A 228 -3.80 6.66 -17.83
N GLU A 229 -4.89 5.91 -17.82
CA GLU A 229 -6.26 6.37 -17.96
C GLU A 229 -6.90 6.29 -16.58
N LEU A 230 -7.20 7.46 -15.99
CA LEU A 230 -7.72 7.59 -14.62
C LEU A 230 -9.08 8.26 -14.69
N SER A 231 -10.13 7.61 -14.22
CA SER A 231 -11.49 8.13 -14.30
C SER A 231 -12.32 7.80 -13.08
N THR A 232 -13.19 8.76 -12.70
CA THR A 232 -14.27 8.58 -11.72
C THR A 232 -15.66 8.53 -12.37
N ASP A 233 -15.72 8.44 -13.69
CA ASP A 233 -16.97 8.40 -14.46
C ASP A 233 -17.30 6.97 -14.93
N TYR A 234 -17.14 6.00 -14.05
CA TYR A 234 -17.54 4.62 -14.30
C TYR A 234 -18.48 4.13 -13.20
N THR A 235 -18.14 3.10 -12.45
CA THR A 235 -18.97 2.58 -11.36
C THR A 235 -18.11 1.96 -10.25
N TRP A 236 -18.56 2.06 -9.00
CA TRP A 236 -17.93 1.39 -7.87
C TRP A 236 -18.24 -0.12 -7.82
N SER A 237 -19.41 -0.53 -8.33
CA SER A 237 -19.82 -1.95 -8.30
C SER A 237 -18.96 -2.86 -9.19
N ASP A 238 -18.31 -2.28 -10.18
CA ASP A 238 -17.47 -2.99 -11.16
C ASP A 238 -16.21 -2.18 -11.52
N ALA A 239 -15.64 -1.47 -10.55
CA ALA A 239 -14.46 -0.66 -10.75
C ALA A 239 -13.34 -1.45 -11.43
N LYS A 240 -12.66 -0.85 -12.40
CA LYS A 240 -11.61 -1.51 -13.20
C LYS A 240 -10.23 -1.02 -12.80
N GLU A 241 -9.36 -1.95 -12.53
CA GLU A 241 -7.94 -1.69 -12.35
C GLU A 241 -7.15 -2.72 -13.16
N SER A 242 -6.55 -2.28 -14.24
CA SER A 242 -5.78 -3.17 -15.11
C SER A 242 -4.48 -2.53 -15.57
N MET A 243 -3.43 -3.34 -15.75
CA MET A 243 -2.15 -2.89 -16.24
C MET A 243 -1.57 -3.91 -17.22
N THR A 244 -1.25 -3.45 -18.42
CA THR A 244 -0.53 -4.24 -19.42
C THR A 244 0.87 -3.69 -19.61
N ILE A 245 1.89 -4.56 -19.52
CA ILE A 245 3.30 -4.19 -19.64
C ILE A 245 3.96 -5.00 -20.75
N ASN A 246 4.44 -4.33 -21.77
CA ASN A 246 5.20 -4.94 -22.85
C ASN A 246 6.70 -4.89 -22.54
N THR A 247 7.37 -6.03 -22.68
CA THR A 247 8.80 -6.21 -22.42
C THR A 247 9.48 -6.93 -23.58
N ASN A 248 10.80 -6.97 -23.58
CA ASN A 248 11.56 -7.75 -24.56
C ASN A 248 11.29 -9.27 -24.46
N LYS A 249 10.78 -9.76 -23.32
CA LYS A 249 10.48 -11.19 -23.10
C LYS A 249 9.04 -11.58 -23.40
N GLY A 250 8.12 -10.62 -23.39
CA GLY A 250 6.68 -10.84 -23.55
C GLY A 250 5.85 -9.79 -22.86
N ILE A 251 4.57 -10.06 -22.72
CA ILE A 251 3.57 -9.16 -22.18
C ILE A 251 3.09 -9.68 -20.83
N TYR A 252 3.15 -8.83 -19.82
CA TYR A 252 2.49 -9.05 -18.54
C TYR A 252 1.16 -8.32 -18.54
N SER A 253 0.11 -8.96 -18.01
CA SER A 253 -1.18 -8.33 -17.73
C SER A 253 -1.54 -8.58 -16.27
N LEU A 254 -1.83 -7.51 -15.55
CA LEU A 254 -2.29 -7.51 -14.16
C LEU A 254 -3.72 -6.97 -14.13
N GLU A 255 -4.65 -7.75 -13.60
CA GLU A 255 -6.07 -7.40 -13.49
C GLU A 255 -6.47 -7.40 -12.01
N GLN A 256 -7.10 -6.31 -11.57
CA GLN A 256 -7.67 -6.12 -10.22
C GLN A 256 -6.69 -6.43 -9.06
N MET A 257 -5.37 -6.28 -9.29
CA MET A 257 -4.31 -6.70 -8.37
C MET A 257 -4.35 -8.21 -7.99
N GLU A 258 -5.19 -9.00 -8.62
CA GLU A 258 -5.45 -10.41 -8.28
C GLU A 258 -4.89 -11.38 -9.31
N THR A 259 -5.06 -11.07 -10.59
CA THR A 259 -4.67 -11.97 -11.68
C THR A 259 -3.48 -11.40 -12.43
N LEU A 260 -2.35 -12.12 -12.40
CA LEU A 260 -1.15 -11.78 -13.15
C LEU A 260 -0.91 -12.86 -14.22
N THR A 261 -0.92 -12.47 -15.49
CA THR A 261 -0.60 -13.35 -16.61
C THR A 261 0.67 -12.92 -17.32
N PHE A 262 1.35 -13.87 -17.96
CA PHE A 262 2.52 -13.60 -18.78
C PHE A 262 2.44 -14.34 -20.10
N GLN A 263 2.33 -13.59 -21.19
CA GLN A 263 2.40 -14.10 -22.53
C GLN A 263 3.83 -13.95 -23.06
N ARG A 264 4.57 -15.05 -23.13
CA ARG A 264 5.95 -15.06 -23.63
C ARG A 264 5.98 -14.77 -25.14
N LYS A 265 6.98 -14.01 -25.58
CA LYS A 265 7.27 -13.85 -27.02
C LYS A 265 7.64 -15.21 -27.63
N PRO A 266 7.17 -15.53 -28.85
CA PRO A 266 7.59 -16.73 -29.54
C PRO A 266 9.12 -16.76 -29.69
N HIS A 267 9.71 -17.87 -29.34
CA HIS A 267 11.13 -18.13 -29.61
C HIS A 267 11.26 -18.98 -30.85
N ARG A 268 12.30 -18.71 -31.64
CA ARG A 268 12.74 -19.63 -32.70
C ARG A 268 13.93 -20.42 -32.19
N PHE A 269 13.88 -21.72 -32.30
CA PHE A 269 15.00 -22.61 -32.07
C PHE A 269 15.38 -23.25 -33.39
N CYS A 270 16.61 -23.07 -33.83
CA CYS A 270 17.08 -23.54 -35.14
C CYS A 270 16.17 -23.09 -36.32
N GLY A 271 15.66 -21.87 -36.29
CA GLY A 271 14.78 -21.33 -37.31
C GLY A 271 13.29 -21.75 -37.22
N LEU A 272 12.96 -22.71 -36.34
CA LEU A 272 11.61 -23.19 -36.13
C LEU A 272 10.88 -22.36 -35.07
N PRO A 273 9.60 -21.95 -35.31
CA PRO A 273 8.81 -21.28 -34.32
C PRO A 273 8.43 -22.25 -33.19
N LEU A 274 8.68 -21.82 -31.92
CA LEU A 274 8.16 -22.54 -30.76
C LEU A 274 6.77 -22.00 -30.43
N GLU A 275 5.90 -22.86 -29.90
CA GLU A 275 4.59 -22.45 -29.43
C GLU A 275 4.69 -21.42 -28.31
N LYS A 276 3.68 -20.55 -28.27
CA LYS A 276 3.55 -19.56 -27.18
C LYS A 276 3.23 -20.27 -25.88
N VAL A 277 4.07 -20.09 -24.88
CA VAL A 277 3.80 -20.57 -23.54
C VAL A 277 3.14 -19.46 -22.74
N LEU A 278 1.90 -19.68 -22.33
CA LEU A 278 1.17 -18.81 -21.42
C LEU A 278 1.40 -19.32 -20.00
N MET A 279 1.91 -18.45 -19.14
CA MET A 279 2.04 -18.72 -17.72
C MET A 279 1.05 -17.85 -16.96
N HIS A 280 0.16 -18.49 -16.22
CA HIS A 280 -0.77 -17.83 -15.32
C HIS A 280 -0.23 -17.85 -13.91
N VAL A 281 -0.32 -16.72 -13.26
CA VAL A 281 -0.12 -16.59 -11.81
C VAL A 281 -1.40 -15.97 -11.27
N ASN A 282 -2.28 -16.80 -10.79
CA ASN A 282 -3.52 -16.35 -10.18
C ASN A 282 -3.28 -16.09 -8.70
N VAL A 283 -3.55 -14.88 -8.28
CA VAL A 283 -3.62 -14.49 -6.89
C VAL A 283 -5.08 -14.14 -6.64
N THR A 284 -5.83 -15.12 -6.17
CA THR A 284 -7.29 -15.01 -6.10
C THR A 284 -7.73 -14.10 -4.96
N ALA A 285 -8.92 -13.55 -5.09
CA ALA A 285 -9.58 -12.81 -4.03
C ALA A 285 -9.76 -13.61 -2.72
N GLU A 286 -9.72 -14.93 -2.79
CA GLU A 286 -9.78 -15.80 -1.62
C GLU A 286 -8.50 -15.78 -0.80
N LEU A 287 -7.33 -15.65 -1.44
CA LEU A 287 -6.05 -15.46 -0.74
C LEU A 287 -5.95 -14.10 -0.06
N PHE A 288 -6.61 -13.10 -0.64
CA PHE A 288 -6.63 -11.74 -0.10
C PHE A 288 -7.91 -11.41 0.65
N GLY A 289 -8.95 -12.25 0.46
CA GLY A 289 -10.31 -11.98 0.88
C GLY A 289 -10.99 -10.87 0.08
N ARG A 290 -12.25 -11.06 -0.28
CA ARG A 290 -13.07 -10.02 -0.88
C ARG A 290 -13.59 -9.01 0.15
N ASN A 291 -13.51 -9.33 1.42
CA ASN A 291 -13.77 -8.38 2.48
C ASN A 291 -12.52 -7.52 2.70
N ASN A 292 -12.72 -6.27 3.04
CA ASN A 292 -11.66 -5.28 3.21
C ASN A 292 -10.58 -5.65 4.23
N PHE A 293 -10.85 -6.65 5.06
CA PHE A 293 -9.99 -7.05 6.15
C PHE A 293 -8.82 -7.94 5.71
N GLN A 294 -9.07 -8.98 4.92
CA GLN A 294 -8.02 -9.94 4.55
C GLN A 294 -6.92 -9.36 3.63
N PRO A 295 -7.23 -8.52 2.62
CA PRO A 295 -6.20 -7.85 1.85
C PRO A 295 -5.27 -6.99 2.71
N LEU A 296 -5.83 -6.27 3.68
CA LEU A 296 -5.05 -5.45 4.60
C LEU A 296 -4.16 -6.29 5.50
N MET A 297 -4.67 -7.41 6.01
CA MET A 297 -3.86 -8.33 6.81
C MET A 297 -2.64 -8.85 6.05
N GLN A 298 -2.82 -9.24 4.80
CA GLN A 298 -1.72 -9.74 3.98
C GLN A 298 -0.76 -8.63 3.57
N ASN A 299 -1.27 -7.45 3.28
CA ASN A 299 -0.47 -6.30 2.89
C ASN A 299 0.29 -5.70 4.08
N ASN A 300 -0.26 -5.79 5.27
CA ASN A 300 0.31 -5.21 6.49
C ASN A 300 1.13 -6.22 7.33
N GLN A 301 1.23 -7.48 6.93
CA GLN A 301 2.13 -8.47 7.56
C GLN A 301 3.62 -8.15 7.38
N VAL A 302 3.95 -7.06 6.72
CA VAL A 302 5.32 -6.62 6.41
C VAL A 302 5.84 -5.61 7.44
N PHE A 303 5.05 -5.32 8.47
CA PHE A 303 5.46 -4.42 9.57
C PHE A 303 6.39 -5.07 10.56
#